data_b224e46e916f1992fab0552171f4797e
#
_entry.id   b224e46e916f1992fab0552171f4797e
#
_cell.length_a   1.000
_cell.length_b   1.000
_cell.length_c   1.000
_cell.angle_alpha   90.00
_cell.angle_beta   90.00
_cell.angle_gamma   90.00
#
_symmetry.space_group_name_H-M   'P 1'
#
loop_
_entity.id
_entity.type
_entity.pdbx_description
1 polymer ?
#
loop_
_entity_poly.entity_id
_entity_poly.type
_entity_poly.pdbx_seq_one_letter_code
_entity_poly.pdbx_strand_id
1 'polypeptide(L)'
;GQKENFNAYGYSSFKCDITSYCHPAGEVNTIAVKVTNEGKNSRWYAGSGIYRHVWFIKTDSVHLDEWAVAVRTAKMAGDEATLAIEADVLNEKAEKVGVNMMVTIISPDGEEVGMKEQTVSVDAAGKQTVAFSLPVKQAKLWSVDTPHLYEAKILIRSGHEVLDQISVPFGIRTISFSAKEGFKLNN
;
A
#
# COMPACT_ATOMS: atom_id res chain seq x y z
N GLY A 1 -4.40 12.34 -29.44
CA GLY A 1 -4.20 11.83 -28.09
C GLY A 1 -3.13 12.65 -27.38
N GLN A 2 -3.32 12.87 -26.09
CA GLN A 2 -2.32 13.55 -25.27
C GLN A 2 -1.39 12.51 -24.65
N LYS A 3 -0.09 12.83 -24.52
CA LYS A 3 0.88 11.99 -23.84
C LYS A 3 0.87 12.35 -22.36
N GLU A 4 0.39 11.45 -21.56
CA GLU A 4 0.24 11.64 -20.11
C GLU A 4 1.48 11.30 -19.32
N ASN A 5 2.02 10.12 -19.54
CA ASN A 5 3.10 9.59 -18.73
C ASN A 5 4.14 8.90 -19.60
N PHE A 6 5.37 8.88 -19.12
CA PHE A 6 6.48 8.16 -19.72
C PHE A 6 7.25 7.41 -18.64
N ASN A 7 7.31 6.09 -18.75
CA ASN A 7 8.13 5.24 -17.89
C ASN A 7 9.29 4.66 -18.69
N ALA A 8 10.51 5.07 -18.35
CA ALA A 8 11.72 4.65 -19.07
C ALA A 8 12.18 3.23 -18.72
N TYR A 9 11.76 2.70 -17.57
CA TYR A 9 12.20 1.40 -17.09
C TYR A 9 11.04 0.40 -17.01
N GLY A 10 10.99 -0.50 -17.98
CA GLY A 10 9.87 -1.41 -18.20
C GLY A 10 9.60 -2.43 -17.07
N TYR A 11 10.52 -2.60 -16.10
CA TYR A 11 10.35 -3.54 -14.98
C TYR A 11 9.86 -2.88 -13.69
N SER A 12 9.70 -1.56 -13.66
CA SER A 12 9.14 -0.84 -12.53
C SER A 12 7.65 -0.61 -12.69
N SER A 13 6.91 -0.64 -11.58
CA SER A 13 5.53 -0.16 -11.55
C SER A 13 5.51 1.36 -11.64
N PHE A 14 4.44 1.91 -12.23
CA PHE A 14 4.21 3.34 -12.30
C PHE A 14 2.73 3.65 -12.18
N LYS A 15 2.43 4.86 -11.74
CA LYS A 15 1.08 5.42 -11.68
C LYS A 15 0.92 6.50 -12.73
N CYS A 16 -0.29 6.67 -13.21
CA CYS A 16 -0.69 7.77 -14.05
C CYS A 16 -2.04 8.30 -13.56
N ASP A 17 -2.08 9.53 -13.10
CA ASP A 17 -3.32 10.21 -12.79
C ASP A 17 -3.99 10.61 -14.10
N ILE A 18 -5.20 10.13 -14.32
CA ILE A 18 -6.00 10.37 -15.51
C ILE A 18 -7.28 11.17 -15.20
N THR A 19 -7.42 11.67 -13.99
CA THR A 19 -8.65 12.33 -13.49
C THR A 19 -9.12 13.44 -14.43
N SER A 20 -8.22 14.31 -14.87
CA SER A 20 -8.55 15.45 -15.75
C SER A 20 -8.92 15.06 -17.20
N TYR A 21 -8.69 13.79 -17.57
CA TYR A 21 -8.95 13.27 -18.92
C TYR A 21 -10.13 12.32 -18.99
N CYS A 22 -10.66 11.92 -17.82
CA CYS A 22 -11.80 11.02 -17.75
C CYS A 22 -13.08 11.75 -18.21
N HIS A 23 -13.83 11.09 -19.09
CA HIS A 23 -15.19 11.49 -19.41
C HIS A 23 -16.15 11.18 -18.27
N PRO A 24 -17.28 11.90 -18.20
CA PRO A 24 -18.33 11.65 -17.21
C PRO A 24 -18.82 10.20 -17.18
N ALA A 25 -19.47 9.83 -16.09
CA ALA A 25 -20.04 8.50 -15.93
C ALA A 25 -21.03 8.18 -17.08
N GLY A 26 -20.86 7.00 -17.69
CA GLY A 26 -21.66 6.54 -18.83
C GLY A 26 -20.98 6.74 -20.19
N GLU A 27 -19.88 7.47 -20.25
CA GLU A 27 -19.09 7.61 -21.48
C GLU A 27 -17.89 6.65 -21.48
N VAL A 28 -17.43 6.30 -22.69
CA VAL A 28 -16.29 5.39 -22.88
C VAL A 28 -14.98 6.17 -22.77
N ASN A 29 -14.10 5.71 -21.89
CA ASN A 29 -12.73 6.17 -21.78
C ASN A 29 -11.79 5.15 -22.43
N THR A 30 -10.87 5.62 -23.27
CA THR A 30 -9.90 4.75 -23.96
C THR A 30 -8.49 5.08 -23.50
N ILE A 31 -7.80 4.08 -22.96
CA ILE A 31 -6.38 4.17 -22.57
C ILE A 31 -5.56 3.46 -23.63
N ALA A 32 -4.59 4.14 -24.22
CA ALA A 32 -3.66 3.58 -25.17
C ALA A 32 -2.24 3.58 -24.59
N VAL A 33 -1.59 2.43 -24.60
CA VAL A 33 -0.21 2.27 -24.09
C VAL A 33 0.70 1.96 -25.29
N LYS A 34 1.68 2.83 -25.54
CA LYS A 34 2.73 2.58 -26.51
C LYS A 34 3.95 2.01 -25.83
N VAL A 35 4.34 0.80 -26.22
CA VAL A 35 5.59 0.18 -25.75
C VAL A 35 6.63 0.31 -26.87
N THR A 36 7.79 0.86 -26.54
CA THR A 36 8.91 1.00 -27.47
C THR A 36 10.07 0.13 -27.01
N ASN A 37 10.47 -0.81 -27.85
CA ASN A 37 11.60 -1.70 -27.61
C ASN A 37 12.42 -1.77 -28.91
N GLU A 38 13.36 -0.85 -29.04
CA GLU A 38 14.17 -0.70 -30.24
C GLU A 38 15.64 -1.09 -29.98
N GLY A 39 16.26 -1.69 -30.97
CA GLY A 39 17.69 -2.05 -30.95
C GLY A 39 18.00 -3.42 -30.32
N LYS A 40 19.29 -3.68 -30.14
CA LYS A 40 19.80 -4.91 -29.51
C LYS A 40 19.87 -4.73 -28.00
N ASN A 41 18.84 -5.12 -27.29
CA ASN A 41 18.66 -4.81 -25.87
C ASN A 41 19.21 -5.87 -24.91
N SER A 42 19.40 -7.12 -25.37
CA SER A 42 19.78 -8.23 -24.49
C SER A 42 20.45 -9.36 -25.25
N ARG A 43 21.20 -10.21 -24.56
CA ARG A 43 21.68 -11.52 -25.04
C ARG A 43 20.57 -12.53 -25.25
N TRP A 44 19.41 -12.30 -24.67
CA TRP A 44 18.28 -13.20 -24.60
C TRP A 44 17.08 -12.63 -25.34
N TYR A 45 16.01 -13.38 -25.33
CA TYR A 45 14.78 -12.94 -25.97
C TYR A 45 14.30 -11.62 -25.37
N ALA A 46 13.97 -10.65 -26.21
CA ALA A 46 13.31 -9.41 -25.86
C ALA A 46 11.84 -9.51 -26.25
N GLY A 47 10.96 -9.21 -25.33
CA GLY A 47 9.52 -9.09 -25.54
C GLY A 47 9.07 -7.67 -25.31
N SER A 48 8.04 -7.24 -26.06
CA SER A 48 7.38 -5.95 -25.86
C SER A 48 5.95 -6.17 -25.48
N GLY A 49 5.44 -5.35 -24.57
CA GLY A 49 4.05 -5.44 -24.14
C GLY A 49 3.85 -5.04 -22.69
N ILE A 50 2.62 -5.16 -22.24
CA ILE A 50 2.23 -5.02 -20.85
C ILE A 50 2.28 -6.42 -20.24
N TYR A 51 2.97 -6.57 -19.14
CA TYR A 51 2.94 -7.78 -18.32
C TYR A 51 2.64 -7.41 -16.87
N ARG A 52 2.11 -8.34 -16.09
CA ARG A 52 1.54 -8.14 -14.76
C ARG A 52 0.23 -7.37 -14.80
N HIS A 53 -0.27 -7.00 -13.61
CA HIS A 53 -1.59 -6.40 -13.47
C HIS A 53 -1.60 -4.93 -13.88
N VAL A 54 -2.71 -4.53 -14.50
CA VAL A 54 -3.08 -3.13 -14.70
C VAL A 54 -4.28 -2.85 -13.82
N TRP A 55 -4.16 -1.88 -12.94
CA TRP A 55 -5.20 -1.51 -12.00
C TRP A 55 -5.81 -0.17 -12.40
N PHE A 56 -7.13 -0.10 -12.35
CA PHE A 56 -7.85 1.16 -12.36
C PHE A 56 -8.31 1.44 -10.93
N ILE A 57 -7.82 2.55 -10.36
CA ILE A 57 -8.10 2.95 -8.98
C ILE A 57 -8.96 4.20 -9.04
N LYS A 58 -10.08 4.18 -8.35
CA LYS A 58 -10.98 5.32 -8.18
C LYS A 58 -11.13 5.59 -6.70
N THR A 59 -10.80 6.81 -6.28
CA THR A 59 -10.86 7.26 -4.90
C THR A 59 -11.77 8.48 -4.74
N ASP A 60 -12.07 8.84 -3.51
CA ASP A 60 -12.56 10.19 -3.18
C ASP A 60 -11.40 11.19 -3.25
N SER A 61 -11.71 12.49 -3.20
CA SER A 61 -10.69 13.56 -3.10
C SER A 61 -9.90 13.52 -1.78
N VAL A 62 -10.36 12.77 -0.80
CA VAL A 62 -9.61 12.46 0.42
C VAL A 62 -9.47 10.95 0.51
N HIS A 63 -8.26 10.46 0.34
CA HIS A 63 -7.99 9.04 0.20
C HIS A 63 -6.63 8.62 0.80
N LEU A 64 -6.40 7.33 0.88
CA LEU A 64 -5.12 6.73 1.26
C LEU A 64 -4.20 6.63 0.02
N ASP A 65 -2.91 6.92 0.17
CA ASP A 65 -1.93 6.58 -0.87
C ASP A 65 -1.60 5.10 -0.76
N GLU A 66 -2.08 4.29 -1.71
CA GLU A 66 -1.91 2.84 -1.72
C GLU A 66 -0.43 2.40 -1.80
N TRP A 67 0.48 3.28 -2.24
CA TRP A 67 1.91 3.01 -2.29
C TRP A 67 2.67 3.48 -1.04
N ALA A 68 2.01 4.19 -0.16
CA ALA A 68 2.59 4.72 1.07
C ALA A 68 2.08 4.00 2.33
N VAL A 69 1.55 2.79 2.19
CA VAL A 69 1.18 1.96 3.34
C VAL A 69 2.32 0.99 3.64
N ALA A 70 2.86 1.09 4.85
CA ALA A 70 3.91 0.21 5.33
C ALA A 70 3.51 -0.45 6.65
N VAL A 71 3.63 -1.78 6.72
CA VAL A 71 3.42 -2.58 7.93
C VAL A 71 4.68 -3.38 8.22
N ARG A 72 5.23 -3.24 9.42
CA ARG A 72 6.46 -3.95 9.82
C ARG A 72 6.43 -4.37 11.29
N THR A 73 7.12 -5.44 11.59
CA THR A 73 7.38 -5.87 12.95
C THR A 73 8.47 -4.98 13.54
N ALA A 74 8.09 -4.08 14.45
CA ALA A 74 9.03 -3.18 15.12
C ALA A 74 9.83 -3.90 16.23
N LYS A 75 9.15 -4.82 16.95
CA LYS A 75 9.76 -5.53 18.07
C LYS A 75 9.06 -6.87 18.29
N MET A 76 9.83 -7.85 18.75
CA MET A 76 9.32 -9.09 19.33
C MET A 76 9.69 -9.16 20.82
N ALA A 77 8.77 -9.58 21.67
CA ALA A 77 8.98 -9.83 23.09
C ALA A 77 8.28 -11.15 23.46
N GLY A 78 9.04 -12.26 23.40
CA GLY A 78 8.46 -13.59 23.47
C GLY A 78 7.56 -13.85 22.27
N ASP A 79 6.30 -14.18 22.52
CA ASP A 79 5.27 -14.40 21.51
C ASP A 79 4.45 -13.13 21.16
N GLU A 80 4.78 -11.98 21.75
CA GLU A 80 4.13 -10.71 21.46
C GLU A 80 4.94 -9.91 20.42
N ALA A 81 4.29 -9.55 19.31
CA ALA A 81 4.82 -8.65 18.30
C ALA A 81 4.30 -7.23 18.51
N THR A 82 5.15 -6.23 18.39
CA THR A 82 4.73 -4.83 18.22
C THR A 82 4.84 -4.47 16.76
N LEU A 83 3.70 -4.12 16.15
CA LEU A 83 3.65 -3.64 14.77
C LEU A 83 3.84 -2.13 14.70
N ALA A 84 4.62 -1.67 13.75
CA ALA A 84 4.65 -0.29 13.30
C ALA A 84 3.94 -0.21 11.94
N ILE A 85 2.93 0.66 11.85
CA ILE A 85 2.12 0.84 10.66
C ILE A 85 2.18 2.32 10.30
N GLU A 86 2.50 2.61 9.08
CA GLU A 86 2.52 3.97 8.54
C GLU A 86 1.66 4.01 7.28
N ALA A 87 0.86 5.06 7.11
CA ALA A 87 0.09 5.30 5.91
C ALA A 87 -0.06 6.79 5.67
N ASP A 88 -0.09 7.19 4.40
CA ASP A 88 -0.31 8.56 3.98
C ASP A 88 -1.78 8.77 3.64
N VAL A 89 -2.36 9.86 4.17
CA VAL A 89 -3.66 10.38 3.78
C VAL A 89 -3.43 11.59 2.89
N LEU A 90 -4.03 11.57 1.71
CA LEU A 90 -4.02 12.65 0.72
C LEU A 90 -5.32 13.44 0.81
N ASN A 91 -5.24 14.75 0.71
CA ASN A 91 -6.38 15.66 0.60
C ASN A 91 -6.20 16.52 -0.65
N GLU A 92 -7.00 16.26 -1.68
CA GLU A 92 -6.98 17.03 -2.93
C GLU A 92 -7.96 18.22 -2.92
N LYS A 93 -8.72 18.39 -1.81
CA LYS A 93 -9.63 19.52 -1.64
C LYS A 93 -8.85 20.81 -1.38
N ALA A 94 -9.46 21.95 -1.75
CA ALA A 94 -8.92 23.28 -1.50
C ALA A 94 -9.04 23.74 -0.02
N GLU A 95 -9.59 22.89 0.84
CA GLU A 95 -9.79 23.17 2.26
C GLU A 95 -9.17 22.07 3.14
N LYS A 96 -8.84 22.45 4.36
CA LYS A 96 -8.36 21.52 5.39
C LYS A 96 -9.49 20.58 5.80
N VAL A 97 -9.18 19.28 5.93
CA VAL A 97 -10.15 18.26 6.32
C VAL A 97 -9.72 17.50 7.57
N GLY A 98 -10.69 17.11 8.38
CA GLY A 98 -10.51 16.17 9.49
C GLY A 98 -11.10 14.82 9.12
N VAL A 99 -10.31 13.76 9.29
CA VAL A 99 -10.76 12.38 9.07
C VAL A 99 -10.45 11.53 10.29
N ASN A 100 -11.19 10.46 10.44
CA ASN A 100 -10.91 9.44 11.43
C ASN A 100 -10.26 8.25 10.72
N MET A 101 -9.05 7.88 11.13
CA MET A 101 -8.29 6.77 10.54
C MET A 101 -8.26 5.62 11.53
N MET A 102 -8.71 4.46 11.09
CA MET A 102 -8.76 3.22 11.85
C MET A 102 -7.88 2.16 11.18
N VAL A 103 -7.09 1.48 12.00
CA VAL A 103 -6.31 0.31 11.60
C VAL A 103 -6.81 -0.90 12.36
N THR A 104 -7.15 -1.96 11.65
CA THR A 104 -7.55 -3.26 12.21
C THR A 104 -6.62 -4.34 11.71
N ILE A 105 -6.13 -5.19 12.61
CA ILE A 105 -5.27 -6.32 12.27
C ILE A 105 -6.07 -7.61 12.34
N ILE A 106 -6.10 -8.33 11.24
CA ILE A 106 -6.75 -9.63 11.11
C ILE A 106 -5.67 -10.71 11.10
N SER A 107 -5.86 -11.73 11.92
CA SER A 107 -4.95 -12.88 12.02
C SER A 107 -5.06 -13.81 10.80
N PRO A 108 -4.12 -14.75 10.61
CA PRO A 108 -4.23 -15.81 9.59
C PRO A 108 -5.48 -16.67 9.73
N ASP A 109 -6.09 -16.70 10.91
CA ASP A 109 -7.32 -17.47 11.17
C ASP A 109 -8.60 -16.64 10.91
N GLY A 110 -8.46 -15.37 10.52
CA GLY A 110 -9.57 -14.46 10.24
C GLY A 110 -10.11 -13.70 11.46
N GLU A 111 -9.42 -13.76 12.60
CA GLU A 111 -9.84 -13.07 13.82
C GLU A 111 -9.23 -11.67 13.90
N GLU A 112 -9.98 -10.71 14.47
CA GLU A 112 -9.45 -9.41 14.82
C GLU A 112 -8.55 -9.53 16.07
N VAL A 113 -7.27 -9.21 15.91
CA VAL A 113 -6.27 -9.33 16.97
C VAL A 113 -5.69 -7.99 17.43
N GLY A 114 -6.12 -6.90 16.84
CA GLY A 114 -5.75 -5.55 17.24
C GLY A 114 -6.46 -4.49 16.45
N MET A 115 -6.81 -3.40 17.12
CA MET A 115 -7.43 -2.24 16.48
C MET A 115 -6.92 -0.95 17.13
N LYS A 116 -6.76 0.09 16.33
CA LYS A 116 -6.46 1.43 16.80
C LYS A 116 -7.04 2.48 15.87
N GLU A 117 -7.51 3.57 16.48
CA GLU A 117 -8.14 4.68 15.77
C GLU A 117 -7.54 6.00 16.22
N GLN A 118 -7.42 6.97 15.32
CA GLN A 118 -7.07 8.35 15.66
C GLN A 118 -7.64 9.34 14.66
N THR A 119 -7.91 10.56 15.14
CA THR A 119 -8.32 11.68 14.29
C THR A 119 -7.09 12.31 13.65
N VAL A 120 -7.16 12.54 12.36
CA VAL A 120 -6.10 13.11 11.52
C VAL A 120 -6.62 14.36 10.86
N SER A 121 -5.80 15.41 10.85
CA SER A 121 -6.09 16.64 10.12
C SER A 121 -5.12 16.77 8.96
N VAL A 122 -5.66 16.93 7.74
CA VAL A 122 -4.88 17.05 6.52
C VAL A 122 -5.12 18.42 5.90
N ASP A 123 -4.06 19.17 5.68
CA ASP A 123 -4.15 20.52 5.10
C ASP A 123 -4.67 20.46 3.66
N ALA A 124 -5.15 21.60 3.16
CA ALA A 124 -5.64 21.78 1.79
C ALA A 124 -4.56 21.38 0.78
N ALA A 125 -4.93 20.63 -0.26
CA ALA A 125 -4.04 20.10 -1.29
C ALA A 125 -2.77 19.46 -0.69
N GLY A 126 -2.93 18.75 0.44
CA GLY A 126 -1.84 18.29 1.28
C GLY A 126 -1.82 16.78 1.52
N LYS A 127 -0.78 16.37 2.22
CA LYS A 127 -0.54 15.00 2.63
C LYS A 127 -0.19 14.93 4.11
N GLN A 128 -0.69 13.92 4.81
CA GLN A 128 -0.34 13.65 6.21
C GLN A 128 0.03 12.18 6.39
N THR A 129 1.25 11.94 6.82
CA THR A 129 1.67 10.60 7.26
C THR A 129 1.15 10.32 8.66
N VAL A 130 0.53 9.18 8.84
CA VAL A 130 -0.06 8.73 10.09
C VAL A 130 0.64 7.45 10.53
N ALA A 131 1.08 7.41 11.78
CA ALA A 131 1.78 6.26 12.35
C ALA A 131 1.00 5.64 13.50
N PHE A 132 0.93 4.31 13.51
CA PHE A 132 0.35 3.51 14.58
C PHE A 132 1.37 2.53 15.14
N SER A 133 1.22 2.24 16.42
CA SER A 133 1.89 1.12 17.07
C SER A 133 0.83 0.23 17.71
N LEU A 134 0.82 -1.05 17.35
CA LEU A 134 -0.14 -2.05 17.83
C LEU A 134 0.56 -3.31 18.30
N PRO A 135 0.23 -3.82 19.51
CA PRO A 135 0.67 -5.14 19.96
C PRO A 135 -0.21 -6.24 19.33
N VAL A 136 0.40 -7.34 18.98
CA VAL A 136 -0.25 -8.60 18.59
C VAL A 136 0.27 -9.70 19.49
N LYS A 137 -0.59 -10.25 20.34
CA LYS A 137 -0.27 -11.35 21.25
C LYS A 137 -0.34 -12.69 20.52
N GLN A 138 0.45 -13.67 21.00
CA GLN A 138 0.52 -15.01 20.42
C GLN A 138 0.73 -14.96 18.90
N ALA A 139 1.68 -14.13 18.49
CA ALA A 139 1.94 -13.86 17.08
C ALA A 139 2.44 -15.10 16.35
N LYS A 140 1.73 -15.51 15.29
CA LYS A 140 2.16 -16.56 14.36
C LYS A 140 3.19 -15.97 13.41
N LEU A 141 4.44 -16.42 13.54
CA LEU A 141 5.51 -15.89 12.69
C LEU A 141 5.40 -16.40 11.27
N TRP A 142 5.72 -15.52 10.33
CA TRP A 142 5.91 -15.89 8.94
C TRP A 142 7.29 -16.51 8.75
N SER A 143 7.34 -17.66 8.13
CA SER A 143 8.58 -18.29 7.66
C SER A 143 8.38 -18.89 6.27
N VAL A 144 9.44 -19.40 5.66
CA VAL A 144 9.37 -20.08 4.37
C VAL A 144 8.51 -21.35 4.47
N ASP A 145 8.62 -22.08 5.58
CA ASP A 145 7.89 -23.33 5.81
C ASP A 145 6.46 -23.09 6.31
N THR A 146 6.24 -21.98 7.03
CA THR A 146 4.94 -21.59 7.58
C THR A 146 4.63 -20.14 7.24
N PRO A 147 4.17 -19.84 6.01
CA PRO A 147 3.99 -18.47 5.54
C PRO A 147 2.68 -17.85 6.05
N HIS A 148 2.56 -17.69 7.36
CA HIS A 148 1.41 -17.05 7.99
C HIS A 148 1.29 -15.59 7.58
N LEU A 149 0.18 -15.22 6.96
CA LEU A 149 -0.11 -13.84 6.57
C LEU A 149 -1.24 -13.28 7.43
N TYR A 150 -0.98 -12.12 7.98
CA TYR A 150 -1.95 -11.21 8.57
C TYR A 150 -2.46 -10.25 7.53
N GLU A 151 -3.57 -9.58 7.79
CA GLU A 151 -4.10 -8.49 6.99
C GLU A 151 -4.22 -7.23 7.86
N ALA A 152 -3.65 -6.13 7.40
CA ALA A 152 -3.89 -4.81 7.97
C ALA A 152 -4.97 -4.11 7.13
N LYS A 153 -6.13 -3.89 7.72
CA LYS A 153 -7.22 -3.10 7.13
C LYS A 153 -7.12 -1.67 7.64
N ILE A 154 -6.94 -0.75 6.73
CA ILE A 154 -6.83 0.68 7.02
C ILE A 154 -8.01 1.37 6.38
N LEU A 155 -8.77 2.09 7.20
CA LEU A 155 -9.99 2.78 6.78
C LEU A 155 -9.91 4.23 7.21
N ILE A 156 -10.34 5.13 6.34
CA ILE A 156 -10.56 6.54 6.67
C ILE A 156 -12.03 6.90 6.49
N ARG A 157 -12.55 7.70 7.42
CA ARG A 157 -13.95 8.16 7.41
C ARG A 157 -14.07 9.62 7.82
N SER A 158 -15.12 10.26 7.34
CA SER A 158 -15.60 11.56 7.82
C SER A 158 -16.99 11.37 8.43
N GLY A 159 -17.09 11.49 9.75
CA GLY A 159 -18.30 11.10 10.48
C GLY A 159 -18.65 9.63 10.25
N HIS A 160 -19.79 9.35 9.60
CA HIS A 160 -20.25 7.99 9.28
C HIS A 160 -19.89 7.54 7.86
N GLU A 161 -19.41 8.45 7.02
CA GLU A 161 -19.08 8.17 5.63
C GLU A 161 -17.66 7.61 5.53
N VAL A 162 -17.54 6.42 4.92
CA VAL A 162 -16.25 5.82 4.56
C VAL A 162 -15.76 6.49 3.30
N LEU A 163 -14.59 7.13 3.38
CA LEU A 163 -13.96 7.81 2.25
C LEU A 163 -13.07 6.85 1.45
N ASP A 164 -12.31 6.02 2.17
CA ASP A 164 -11.41 5.05 1.53
C ASP A 164 -11.03 3.91 2.47
N GLN A 165 -10.63 2.78 1.88
CA GLN A 165 -10.16 1.60 2.60
C GLN A 165 -9.11 0.84 1.80
N ILE A 166 -8.03 0.45 2.46
CA ILE A 166 -6.97 -0.39 1.90
C ILE A 166 -6.74 -1.60 2.80
N SER A 167 -6.53 -2.76 2.18
CA SER A 167 -6.11 -4.00 2.84
C SER A 167 -4.71 -4.40 2.38
N VAL A 168 -3.80 -4.62 3.34
CA VAL A 168 -2.42 -4.97 3.06
C VAL A 168 -2.06 -6.28 3.75
N PRO A 169 -1.74 -7.34 3.01
CA PRO A 169 -1.24 -8.58 3.60
C PRO A 169 0.21 -8.39 4.06
N PHE A 170 0.54 -8.92 5.24
CA PHE A 170 1.89 -8.85 5.79
C PHE A 170 2.22 -10.08 6.64
N GLY A 171 3.51 -10.37 6.80
CA GLY A 171 4.00 -11.41 7.69
C GLY A 171 4.71 -10.82 8.91
N ILE A 172 4.39 -11.33 10.10
CA ILE A 172 5.12 -10.98 11.33
C ILE A 172 6.42 -11.78 11.35
N ARG A 173 7.55 -11.09 11.27
CA ARG A 173 8.87 -11.73 11.21
C ARG A 173 9.94 -10.79 11.74
N THR A 174 11.05 -11.38 12.19
CA THR A 174 12.29 -10.66 12.47
C THR A 174 13.35 -11.04 11.47
N ILE A 175 14.16 -10.06 11.09
CA ILE A 175 15.29 -10.26 10.18
C ILE A 175 16.49 -9.65 10.84
N SER A 176 17.58 -10.41 10.89
CA SER A 176 18.88 -9.91 11.29
C SER A 176 19.96 -10.30 10.29
N PHE A 177 21.00 -9.51 10.22
CA PHE A 177 22.15 -9.77 9.35
C PHE A 177 23.44 -9.40 10.09
N SER A 178 24.35 -10.34 10.17
CA SER A 178 25.65 -10.10 10.78
C SER A 178 26.79 -10.73 9.96
N ALA A 179 28.00 -10.21 10.11
CA ALA A 179 29.17 -10.76 9.42
C ALA A 179 29.53 -12.19 9.89
N LYS A 180 29.16 -12.55 11.13
CA LYS A 180 29.48 -13.88 11.70
C LYS A 180 28.41 -14.92 11.38
N GLU A 181 27.15 -14.55 11.38
CA GLU A 181 26.02 -15.47 11.33
C GLU A 181 25.21 -15.39 10.03
N GLY A 182 25.57 -14.42 9.17
CA GLY A 182 24.86 -14.18 7.92
C GLY A 182 23.45 -13.64 8.13
N PHE A 183 22.55 -14.02 7.25
CA PHE A 183 21.14 -13.70 7.30
C PHE A 183 20.39 -14.66 8.21
N LYS A 184 19.58 -14.14 9.12
CA LYS A 184 18.70 -14.92 9.98
C LYS A 184 17.26 -14.42 9.86
N LEU A 185 16.34 -15.35 9.85
CA LEU A 185 14.90 -15.14 9.88
C LEU A 185 14.35 -15.78 11.15
N ASN A 186 13.68 -15.00 12.01
CA ASN A 186 13.05 -15.45 13.27
C ASN A 186 14.05 -16.20 14.19
N ASN A 187 15.08 -15.55 14.57
CA ASN A 187 16.21 -16.14 15.36
C ASN A 187 15.81 -17.10 16.43
#